data_5e1d3d9a2c6dff731586f654942288f1
#
_entry.id   5e1d3d9a2c6dff731586f654942288f1
#
_cell.length_a   1.000
_cell.length_b   1.000
_cell.length_c   1.000
_cell.angle_alpha   90.00
_cell.angle_beta   90.00
_cell.angle_gamma   90.00
#
_symmetry.space_group_name_H-M   'P 1'
#
loop_
_entity.id
_entity.type
_entity.pdbx_description
1 polymer ?
#
loop_
_entity_poly.entity_id
_entity_poly.type
_entity_poly.pdbx_seq_one_letter_code
_entity_poly.pdbx_strand_id
1 'polypeptide(L)'
;MKLIKKLIILVLLTNVISACDAFLAPDKDNIFSESELIKDPSMAEGVLLNAYSNLPNSVNFTEVATDDAVSNDNSNNYRLASTGGWMATNNPFNTWAGSYTNITYINLFLTIVDKVEWSNRSDWQNEHYKERLTAEAYGLRAFYQFRLLQAHAGYDESGNLLGYPIAAGLITVNDDWRSYPRASFDDCVNQILSDLDIAIAGLPDVYADAPNDNTIKADYDKVYGSRFLNRINRRAAQMIKARVLLLAASPAFNPANDLSKWEAAANAAAEVINVNGGLNSLVNNRLEYYLNENNADIIWRKDYTNSRNLETDHFPPSLYGTGRMNPTQNLVDAFPASNGFPISDALSGYNVNAPYTSRDPRLDKYIVYNGGKVKNTTINTIDGAKDGINMVAGSSTRTGYYMKKHMNQNVNLTPGNLISQRHFQTL
;
A
#
# COMPACT_ATOMS: atom_id res chain seq x y z
N MET A 1 -5.77 -72.42 -28.27
CA MET A 1 -6.05 -71.07 -28.89
C MET A 1 -6.90 -70.14 -28.06
N LYS A 2 -8.03 -70.52 -27.46
CA LYS A 2 -8.86 -69.63 -26.64
C LYS A 2 -8.17 -69.09 -25.35
N LEU A 3 -7.32 -69.91 -24.70
CA LEU A 3 -6.59 -69.52 -23.47
C LEU A 3 -5.48 -68.51 -23.78
N ILE A 4 -4.75 -68.71 -24.87
CA ILE A 4 -3.68 -67.81 -25.32
C ILE A 4 -4.23 -66.42 -25.68
N LYS A 5 -5.40 -66.39 -26.37
CA LYS A 5 -6.05 -65.11 -26.65
C LYS A 5 -6.49 -64.37 -25.40
N LYS A 6 -7.00 -65.06 -24.39
CA LYS A 6 -7.35 -64.41 -23.08
C LYS A 6 -6.12 -63.92 -22.34
N LEU A 7 -5.00 -64.65 -22.42
CA LEU A 7 -3.74 -64.23 -21.79
C LEU A 7 -3.16 -62.96 -22.47
N ILE A 8 -3.20 -62.92 -23.80
CA ILE A 8 -2.76 -61.74 -24.57
C ILE A 8 -3.63 -60.53 -24.28
N ILE A 9 -4.95 -60.70 -24.16
CA ILE A 9 -5.86 -59.62 -23.81
C ILE A 9 -5.60 -59.12 -22.37
N LEU A 10 -5.32 -60.00 -21.43
CA LEU A 10 -5.00 -59.65 -20.06
C LEU A 10 -3.68 -58.87 -19.93
N VAL A 11 -2.65 -59.27 -20.70
CA VAL A 11 -1.35 -58.55 -20.76
C VAL A 11 -1.50 -57.19 -21.46
N LEU A 12 -2.33 -57.07 -22.46
CA LEU A 12 -2.65 -55.78 -23.11
C LEU A 12 -3.43 -54.86 -22.16
N LEU A 13 -4.37 -55.36 -21.37
CA LEU A 13 -5.12 -54.56 -20.38
C LEU A 13 -4.21 -54.07 -19.25
N THR A 14 -3.27 -54.90 -18.77
CA THR A 14 -2.34 -54.45 -17.72
C THR A 14 -1.37 -53.36 -18.18
N ASN A 15 -0.95 -53.34 -19.44
CA ASN A 15 -0.11 -52.30 -19.99
C ASN A 15 -0.88 -50.97 -20.22
N VAL A 16 -2.20 -50.99 -20.47
CA VAL A 16 -3.02 -49.80 -20.62
C VAL A 16 -3.25 -49.11 -19.26
N ILE A 17 -3.30 -49.85 -18.16
CA ILE A 17 -3.49 -49.29 -16.82
C ILE A 17 -2.22 -48.56 -16.32
N SER A 18 -1.02 -49.05 -16.72
CA SER A 18 0.26 -48.41 -16.33
C SER A 18 0.61 -47.16 -17.15
N ALA A 19 -0.05 -46.92 -18.29
CA ALA A 19 0.19 -45.74 -19.12
C ALA A 19 -0.59 -44.50 -18.66
N CYS A 20 -1.55 -44.67 -17.75
CA CYS A 20 -2.38 -43.55 -17.29
C CYS A 20 -1.74 -42.69 -16.21
N ASP A 21 -0.76 -43.18 -15.45
CA ASP A 21 -0.16 -42.39 -14.35
C ASP A 21 0.65 -41.21 -14.85
N ALA A 22 1.39 -41.33 -15.96
CA ALA A 22 2.14 -40.22 -16.55
C ALA A 22 1.23 -39.20 -17.24
N PHE A 23 0.04 -39.60 -17.72
CA PHE A 23 -0.93 -38.69 -18.36
C PHE A 23 -1.82 -37.99 -17.34
N LEU A 24 -2.04 -38.59 -16.16
CA LEU A 24 -2.84 -38.02 -15.07
C LEU A 24 -2.02 -37.21 -14.07
N ALA A 25 -0.69 -37.31 -14.14
CA ALA A 25 0.22 -36.42 -13.41
C ALA A 25 0.82 -35.42 -14.40
N PRO A 26 0.13 -34.30 -14.71
CA PRO A 26 0.73 -33.25 -15.54
C PRO A 26 2.05 -32.81 -14.90
N ASP A 27 3.09 -32.67 -15.73
CA ASP A 27 4.35 -32.11 -15.31
C ASP A 27 4.08 -30.79 -14.59
N LYS A 28 4.55 -30.67 -13.37
CA LYS A 28 4.35 -29.49 -12.54
C LYS A 28 5.40 -28.43 -12.93
N ASP A 29 5.46 -28.07 -14.21
CA ASP A 29 6.46 -27.17 -14.79
C ASP A 29 6.53 -25.78 -14.11
N ASN A 30 5.52 -25.42 -13.32
CA ASN A 30 5.44 -24.13 -12.62
C ASN A 30 5.54 -24.26 -11.08
N ILE A 31 5.88 -25.45 -10.55
CA ILE A 31 6.05 -25.68 -9.11
C ILE A 31 7.51 -25.98 -8.86
N PHE A 32 8.24 -25.00 -8.32
CA PHE A 32 9.63 -25.18 -7.92
C PHE A 32 9.72 -25.89 -6.57
N SER A 33 10.60 -26.89 -6.49
CA SER A 33 10.97 -27.49 -5.23
C SER A 33 11.87 -26.56 -4.42
N GLU A 34 11.93 -26.75 -3.09
CA GLU A 34 12.87 -26.01 -2.23
C GLU A 34 14.32 -26.13 -2.74
N SER A 35 14.70 -27.31 -3.22
CA SER A 35 16.06 -27.54 -3.73
C SER A 35 16.38 -26.75 -5.02
N GLU A 36 15.38 -26.43 -5.82
CA GLU A 36 15.55 -25.57 -7.00
C GLU A 36 15.64 -24.11 -6.60
N LEU A 37 14.80 -23.67 -5.67
CA LEU A 37 14.84 -22.29 -5.13
C LEU A 37 16.19 -21.97 -4.48
N ILE A 38 16.78 -22.92 -3.73
CA ILE A 38 18.07 -22.72 -3.05
C ILE A 38 19.24 -22.60 -4.04
N LYS A 39 19.15 -23.26 -5.18
CA LYS A 39 20.23 -23.25 -6.19
C LYS A 39 20.28 -21.98 -7.06
N ASP A 40 19.18 -21.24 -7.13
CA ASP A 40 19.10 -20.02 -7.93
C ASP A 40 18.71 -18.82 -7.05
N PRO A 41 19.69 -17.94 -6.72
CA PRO A 41 19.43 -16.74 -5.93
C PRO A 41 18.32 -15.84 -6.51
N SER A 42 18.18 -15.81 -7.84
CA SER A 42 17.14 -14.98 -8.49
C SER A 42 15.74 -15.57 -8.25
N MET A 43 15.61 -16.89 -8.29
CA MET A 43 14.36 -17.57 -7.96
C MET A 43 14.02 -17.39 -6.48
N ALA A 44 14.99 -17.57 -5.59
CA ALA A 44 14.82 -17.36 -4.16
C ALA A 44 14.40 -15.93 -3.84
N GLU A 45 15.06 -14.92 -4.42
CA GLU A 45 14.66 -13.51 -4.28
C GLU A 45 13.26 -13.27 -4.86
N GLY A 46 12.91 -13.94 -5.96
CA GLY A 46 11.59 -13.90 -6.59
C GLY A 46 10.46 -14.25 -5.62
N VAL A 47 10.68 -15.18 -4.69
CA VAL A 47 9.72 -15.51 -3.63
C VAL A 47 9.41 -14.29 -2.77
N LEU A 48 10.43 -13.55 -2.34
CA LEU A 48 10.25 -12.31 -1.56
C LEU A 48 9.63 -11.20 -2.40
N LEU A 49 9.95 -11.11 -3.69
CA LEU A 49 9.43 -10.07 -4.59
C LEU A 49 7.91 -10.16 -4.79
N ASN A 50 7.28 -11.32 -4.57
CA ASN A 50 5.82 -11.40 -4.54
C ASN A 50 5.22 -10.43 -3.52
N ALA A 51 5.83 -10.28 -2.35
CA ALA A 51 5.37 -9.35 -1.34
C ALA A 51 5.50 -7.88 -1.78
N TYR A 52 6.51 -7.53 -2.57
CA TYR A 52 6.62 -6.20 -3.15
C TYR A 52 5.60 -5.95 -4.27
N SER A 53 5.36 -6.93 -5.13
CA SER A 53 4.40 -6.80 -6.24
C SER A 53 2.98 -6.56 -5.75
N ASN A 54 2.64 -7.11 -4.59
CA ASN A 54 1.33 -7.00 -3.95
C ASN A 54 1.20 -5.81 -2.97
N LEU A 55 2.20 -4.92 -2.89
CA LEU A 55 2.06 -3.70 -2.11
C LEU A 55 0.83 -2.91 -2.57
N PRO A 56 0.02 -2.39 -1.63
CA PRO A 56 -1.22 -1.70 -1.97
C PRO A 56 -0.93 -0.41 -2.75
N ASN A 57 -1.94 0.06 -3.46
CA ASN A 57 -1.93 1.41 -3.97
C ASN A 57 -2.16 2.40 -2.82
N SER A 58 -1.36 3.46 -2.75
CA SER A 58 -1.50 4.50 -1.71
C SER A 58 -2.72 5.40 -1.94
N VAL A 59 -3.15 5.53 -3.19
CA VAL A 59 -4.35 6.30 -3.56
C VAL A 59 -5.48 5.30 -3.77
N ASN A 60 -6.26 5.05 -2.74
CA ASN A 60 -7.34 4.06 -2.71
C ASN A 60 -8.74 4.66 -2.55
N PHE A 61 -8.83 6.00 -2.37
CA PHE A 61 -10.10 6.75 -2.29
C PHE A 61 -11.06 6.27 -1.21
N THR A 62 -10.53 5.87 -0.06
CA THR A 62 -11.31 5.46 1.13
C THR A 62 -12.18 6.59 1.68
N GLU A 63 -11.92 7.83 1.31
CA GLU A 63 -12.71 9.01 1.67
C GLU A 63 -14.18 8.88 1.25
N VAL A 64 -14.48 8.06 0.24
CA VAL A 64 -15.87 7.72 -0.15
C VAL A 64 -16.64 6.97 0.95
N ALA A 65 -15.95 6.37 1.90
CA ALA A 65 -16.54 5.72 3.06
C ALA A 65 -16.84 6.69 4.22
N THR A 66 -16.48 7.97 4.08
CA THR A 66 -16.64 9.02 5.10
C THR A 66 -17.58 10.12 4.61
N ASP A 67 -17.74 11.18 5.39
CA ASP A 67 -18.46 12.39 5.00
C ASP A 67 -17.62 13.37 4.17
N ASP A 68 -16.35 13.05 3.88
CA ASP A 68 -15.45 13.90 3.10
C ASP A 68 -15.72 13.84 1.59
N ALA A 69 -16.14 12.67 1.08
CA ALA A 69 -16.35 12.51 -0.36
C ALA A 69 -17.46 11.51 -0.70
N VAL A 70 -17.98 11.64 -1.91
CA VAL A 70 -18.85 10.65 -2.56
C VAL A 70 -18.29 10.30 -3.93
N SER A 71 -18.67 9.13 -4.46
CA SER A 71 -18.32 8.73 -5.82
C SER A 71 -19.55 8.77 -6.74
N ASN A 72 -19.35 9.22 -7.97
CA ASN A 72 -20.35 9.06 -9.03
C ASN A 72 -20.35 7.64 -9.62
N ASP A 73 -19.37 6.80 -9.25
CA ASP A 73 -19.29 5.40 -9.63
C ASP A 73 -20.09 4.53 -8.66
N ASN A 74 -21.18 3.96 -9.16
CA ASN A 74 -22.04 3.09 -8.35
C ASN A 74 -21.36 1.76 -7.96
N SER A 75 -20.31 1.35 -8.68
CA SER A 75 -19.53 0.15 -8.39
C SER A 75 -18.41 0.36 -7.37
N ASN A 76 -18.19 1.59 -6.89
CA ASN A 76 -17.19 1.87 -5.89
C ASN A 76 -17.53 1.16 -4.56
N ASN A 77 -16.69 0.21 -4.14
CA ASN A 77 -16.93 -0.61 -2.96
C ASN A 77 -16.98 0.18 -1.64
N TYR A 78 -16.27 1.30 -1.53
CA TYR A 78 -16.27 2.12 -0.31
C TYR A 78 -17.63 2.76 -0.03
N ARG A 79 -18.48 2.91 -1.05
CA ARG A 79 -19.88 3.33 -0.87
C ARG A 79 -20.68 2.40 0.03
N LEU A 80 -20.30 1.12 0.16
CA LEU A 80 -20.94 0.18 1.08
C LEU A 80 -20.90 0.67 2.52
N ALA A 81 -19.78 1.28 2.95
CA ALA A 81 -19.67 1.83 4.30
C ALA A 81 -20.62 3.02 4.52
N SER A 82 -20.64 3.99 3.58
CA SER A 82 -21.47 5.19 3.69
C SER A 82 -22.96 4.95 3.46
N THR A 83 -23.34 3.85 2.78
CA THR A 83 -24.74 3.50 2.47
C THR A 83 -25.34 2.40 3.36
N GLY A 84 -24.59 1.93 4.36
CA GLY A 84 -25.05 0.86 5.27
C GLY A 84 -25.04 -0.55 4.65
N GLY A 85 -24.43 -0.74 3.49
CA GLY A 85 -24.28 -2.04 2.82
C GLY A 85 -23.08 -2.88 3.29
N TRP A 86 -22.30 -2.36 4.22
CA TRP A 86 -21.13 -3.05 4.77
C TRP A 86 -21.54 -4.19 5.70
N MET A 87 -20.91 -5.35 5.52
CA MET A 87 -21.08 -6.52 6.40
C MET A 87 -19.79 -7.35 6.41
N ALA A 88 -19.67 -8.29 7.35
CA ALA A 88 -18.48 -9.13 7.53
C ALA A 88 -18.07 -9.89 6.25
N THR A 89 -19.04 -10.34 5.46
CA THR A 89 -18.81 -11.05 4.18
C THR A 89 -18.59 -10.12 2.98
N ASN A 90 -18.85 -8.82 3.15
CA ASN A 90 -18.70 -7.80 2.12
C ASN A 90 -18.06 -6.54 2.72
N ASN A 91 -16.80 -6.67 3.14
CA ASN A 91 -16.01 -5.62 3.79
C ASN A 91 -15.11 -4.94 2.77
N PRO A 92 -15.33 -3.66 2.40
CA PRO A 92 -14.50 -2.92 1.46
C PRO A 92 -13.06 -2.70 1.96
N PHE A 93 -12.81 -2.83 3.25
CA PHE A 93 -11.50 -2.68 3.88
C PHE A 93 -10.78 -4.01 4.12
N ASN A 94 -11.32 -5.12 3.58
CA ASN A 94 -10.76 -6.44 3.83
C ASN A 94 -9.34 -6.57 3.27
N THR A 95 -8.38 -6.85 4.15
CA THR A 95 -6.98 -7.11 3.82
C THR A 95 -6.55 -8.54 4.13
N TRP A 96 -7.47 -9.39 4.64
CA TRP A 96 -7.16 -10.69 5.22
C TRP A 96 -6.42 -11.62 4.26
N ALA A 97 -7.07 -12.02 3.18
CA ALA A 97 -6.50 -12.97 2.24
C ALA A 97 -5.18 -12.46 1.62
N GLY A 98 -5.17 -11.20 1.18
CA GLY A 98 -3.98 -10.60 0.57
C GLY A 98 -2.81 -10.51 1.54
N SER A 99 -3.04 -10.14 2.80
CA SER A 99 -1.97 -10.06 3.80
C SER A 99 -1.40 -11.44 4.12
N TYR A 100 -2.26 -12.46 4.37
CA TYR A 100 -1.77 -13.81 4.67
C TYR A 100 -1.06 -14.46 3.48
N THR A 101 -1.51 -14.23 2.25
CA THR A 101 -0.79 -14.69 1.06
C THR A 101 0.65 -14.16 1.06
N ASN A 102 0.83 -12.87 1.31
CA ASN A 102 2.16 -12.27 1.33
C ASN A 102 2.99 -12.73 2.54
N ILE A 103 2.39 -12.85 3.72
CA ILE A 103 3.05 -13.41 4.91
C ILE A 103 3.52 -14.84 4.64
N THR A 104 2.74 -15.66 3.91
CA THR A 104 3.14 -17.02 3.52
C THR A 104 4.36 -17.03 2.61
N TYR A 105 4.41 -16.17 1.57
CA TYR A 105 5.60 -16.03 0.72
C TYR A 105 6.81 -15.53 1.49
N ILE A 106 6.63 -14.59 2.40
CA ILE A 106 7.71 -14.06 3.26
C ILE A 106 8.23 -15.16 4.19
N ASN A 107 7.32 -15.92 4.84
CA ASN A 107 7.71 -17.01 5.71
C ASN A 107 8.41 -18.15 4.94
N LEU A 108 7.94 -18.48 3.72
CA LEU A 108 8.64 -19.41 2.84
C LEU A 108 10.05 -18.91 2.52
N PHE A 109 10.19 -17.63 2.16
CA PHE A 109 11.51 -17.04 1.92
C PHE A 109 12.43 -17.17 3.14
N LEU A 110 11.93 -16.89 4.33
CA LEU A 110 12.68 -17.00 5.59
C LEU A 110 13.13 -18.46 5.90
N THR A 111 12.49 -19.49 5.34
CA THR A 111 12.96 -20.87 5.49
C THR A 111 14.14 -21.22 4.59
N ILE A 112 14.35 -20.48 3.53
CA ILE A 112 15.38 -20.77 2.50
C ILE A 112 16.53 -19.76 2.50
N VAL A 113 16.36 -18.55 3.02
CA VAL A 113 17.33 -17.44 2.88
C VAL A 113 18.75 -17.79 3.35
N ASP A 114 18.88 -18.55 4.41
CA ASP A 114 20.16 -19.01 4.97
C ASP A 114 20.83 -20.13 4.16
N LYS A 115 20.08 -20.79 3.28
CA LYS A 115 20.55 -21.94 2.48
C LYS A 115 21.02 -21.53 1.08
N VAL A 116 20.74 -20.30 0.66
CA VAL A 116 21.06 -19.77 -0.66
C VAL A 116 22.47 -19.17 -0.67
N GLU A 117 23.26 -19.51 -1.67
CA GLU A 117 24.50 -18.80 -1.98
C GLU A 117 24.16 -17.56 -2.81
N TRP A 118 24.01 -16.40 -2.14
CA TRP A 118 23.54 -15.16 -2.74
C TRP A 118 24.55 -14.53 -3.71
N SER A 119 25.82 -14.81 -3.54
CA SER A 119 26.90 -14.35 -4.45
C SER A 119 28.11 -15.27 -4.37
N ASN A 120 28.63 -15.66 -5.52
CA ASN A 120 29.90 -16.37 -5.65
C ASN A 120 31.09 -15.44 -5.93
N ARG A 121 30.88 -14.11 -5.87
CA ARG A 121 31.93 -13.11 -6.19
C ARG A 121 32.78 -12.74 -4.99
N SER A 122 32.14 -12.57 -3.83
CA SER A 122 32.83 -12.31 -2.57
C SER A 122 31.97 -12.75 -1.39
N ASP A 123 32.61 -13.20 -0.31
CA ASP A 123 31.95 -13.55 0.94
C ASP A 123 31.18 -12.36 1.50
N TRP A 124 31.76 -11.16 1.35
CA TRP A 124 31.11 -9.92 1.77
C TRP A 124 29.76 -9.72 1.07
N GLN A 125 29.71 -9.84 -0.27
CA GLN A 125 28.44 -9.75 -0.99
C GLN A 125 27.45 -10.81 -0.53
N ASN A 126 27.90 -12.07 -0.39
CA ASN A 126 27.04 -13.17 0.00
C ASN A 126 26.39 -12.92 1.35
N GLU A 127 27.17 -12.52 2.36
CA GLU A 127 26.70 -12.22 3.71
C GLU A 127 25.73 -11.04 3.75
N HIS A 128 26.10 -9.92 3.13
CA HIS A 128 25.30 -8.70 3.18
C HIS A 128 24.03 -8.78 2.31
N TYR A 129 24.02 -9.57 1.23
CA TYR A 129 22.77 -9.90 0.54
C TYR A 129 21.81 -10.66 1.45
N LYS A 130 22.32 -11.68 2.15
CA LYS A 130 21.53 -12.47 3.09
C LYS A 130 20.96 -11.60 4.19
N GLU A 131 21.80 -10.80 4.86
CA GLU A 131 21.37 -9.87 5.92
C GLU A 131 20.29 -8.90 5.44
N ARG A 132 20.54 -8.23 4.31
CA ARG A 132 19.59 -7.26 3.75
C ARG A 132 18.25 -7.90 3.40
N LEU A 133 18.27 -9.02 2.67
CA LEU A 133 17.04 -9.69 2.24
C LEU A 133 16.25 -10.29 3.41
N THR A 134 16.94 -10.77 4.43
CA THR A 134 16.31 -11.17 5.70
C THR A 134 15.61 -10.00 6.38
N ALA A 135 16.30 -8.86 6.48
CA ALA A 135 15.74 -7.64 7.08
C ALA A 135 14.56 -7.08 6.27
N GLU A 136 14.64 -7.12 4.91
CA GLU A 136 13.51 -6.77 4.04
C GLU A 136 12.30 -7.69 4.30
N ALA A 137 12.52 -9.01 4.45
CA ALA A 137 11.46 -9.97 4.71
C ALA A 137 10.73 -9.67 6.03
N TYR A 138 11.48 -9.42 7.11
CA TYR A 138 10.88 -9.05 8.39
C TYR A 138 10.13 -7.71 8.31
N GLY A 139 10.70 -6.70 7.66
CA GLY A 139 10.04 -5.40 7.48
C GLY A 139 8.73 -5.50 6.67
N LEU A 140 8.72 -6.29 5.61
CA LEU A 140 7.51 -6.55 4.81
C LEU A 140 6.48 -7.37 5.61
N ARG A 141 6.92 -8.36 6.40
CA ARG A 141 6.01 -9.13 7.25
C ARG A 141 5.33 -8.23 8.27
N ALA A 142 6.08 -7.37 8.93
CA ALA A 142 5.54 -6.36 9.85
C ALA A 142 4.52 -5.43 9.16
N PHE A 143 4.82 -4.99 7.94
CA PHE A 143 3.88 -4.16 7.16
C PHE A 143 2.55 -4.87 6.90
N TYR A 144 2.56 -6.14 6.44
CA TYR A 144 1.33 -6.90 6.19
C TYR A 144 0.58 -7.26 7.47
N GLN A 145 1.30 -7.55 8.55
CA GLN A 145 0.72 -7.77 9.88
C GLN A 145 0.06 -6.49 10.41
N PHE A 146 0.68 -5.32 10.23
CA PHE A 146 0.08 -4.04 10.59
C PHE A 146 -1.21 -3.78 9.82
N ARG A 147 -1.27 -4.11 8.52
CA ARG A 147 -2.51 -4.00 7.74
C ARG A 147 -3.63 -4.91 8.26
N LEU A 148 -3.28 -6.13 8.70
CA LEU A 148 -4.25 -7.02 9.36
C LEU A 148 -4.76 -6.39 10.66
N LEU A 149 -3.85 -5.85 11.48
CA LEU A 149 -4.21 -5.23 12.75
C LEU A 149 -5.15 -4.03 12.55
N GLN A 150 -4.83 -3.15 11.60
CA GLN A 150 -5.66 -1.97 11.29
C GLN A 150 -7.08 -2.33 10.83
N ALA A 151 -7.21 -3.37 9.99
CA ALA A 151 -8.47 -3.68 9.34
C ALA A 151 -9.35 -4.66 10.12
N HIS A 152 -8.75 -5.47 11.01
CA HIS A 152 -9.44 -6.62 11.60
C HIS A 152 -9.34 -6.70 13.13
N ALA A 153 -8.58 -5.81 13.80
CA ALA A 153 -8.58 -5.78 15.25
C ALA A 153 -9.92 -5.25 15.81
N GLY A 154 -10.30 -5.74 16.98
CA GLY A 154 -11.50 -5.29 17.65
C GLY A 154 -11.91 -6.20 18.81
N TYR A 155 -12.94 -5.79 19.51
CA TYR A 155 -13.46 -6.53 20.65
C TYR A 155 -14.31 -7.72 20.20
N ASP A 156 -14.14 -8.86 20.88
CA ASP A 156 -15.03 -10.00 20.77
C ASP A 156 -16.29 -9.80 21.63
N GLU A 157 -17.23 -10.76 21.57
CA GLU A 157 -18.47 -10.72 22.35
C GLU A 157 -18.23 -10.76 23.88
N SER A 158 -17.07 -11.23 24.32
CA SER A 158 -16.66 -11.29 25.72
C SER A 158 -15.93 -10.03 26.19
N GLY A 159 -15.73 -9.06 25.31
CA GLY A 159 -15.02 -7.81 25.60
C GLY A 159 -13.49 -7.93 25.55
N ASN A 160 -12.93 -9.01 24.98
CA ASN A 160 -11.50 -9.15 24.78
C ASN A 160 -11.08 -8.40 23.52
N LEU A 161 -10.04 -7.59 23.63
CA LEU A 161 -9.46 -6.90 22.47
C LEU A 161 -8.51 -7.84 21.74
N LEU A 162 -8.93 -8.28 20.54
CA LEU A 162 -8.22 -9.24 19.71
C LEU A 162 -7.64 -8.59 18.45
N GLY A 163 -6.47 -9.10 18.03
CA GLY A 163 -5.84 -8.79 16.75
C GLY A 163 -6.17 -9.83 15.68
N TYR A 164 -5.16 -10.48 15.17
CA TYR A 164 -5.21 -11.49 14.10
C TYR A 164 -4.47 -12.78 14.55
N PRO A 165 -4.68 -13.95 13.91
CA PRO A 165 -3.85 -15.14 14.11
C PRO A 165 -2.40 -14.87 13.72
N ILE A 166 -1.45 -15.00 14.65
CA ILE A 166 -0.04 -14.75 14.40
C ILE A 166 0.56 -15.95 13.65
N ALA A 167 1.00 -15.71 12.41
CA ALA A 167 1.73 -16.67 11.57
C ALA A 167 3.21 -16.27 11.52
N ALA A 168 3.95 -16.57 12.59
CA ALA A 168 5.39 -16.25 12.68
C ALA A 168 6.26 -17.20 11.85
N GLY A 169 5.76 -18.35 11.44
CA GLY A 169 6.41 -19.34 10.57
C GLY A 169 5.56 -19.75 9.38
N LEU A 170 6.12 -20.59 8.51
CA LEU A 170 5.40 -21.11 7.36
C LEU A 170 4.26 -22.02 7.83
N ILE A 171 3.03 -21.67 7.46
CA ILE A 171 1.83 -22.49 7.65
C ILE A 171 1.56 -23.22 6.35
N THR A 172 1.42 -24.53 6.39
CA THR A 172 1.19 -25.40 5.25
C THR A 172 -0.25 -25.91 5.20
N VAL A 173 -0.63 -26.55 4.10
CA VAL A 173 -1.96 -27.18 3.96
C VAL A 173 -2.19 -28.34 4.94
N ASN A 174 -1.13 -28.86 5.57
CA ASN A 174 -1.20 -29.93 6.55
C ASN A 174 -1.41 -29.41 7.98
N ASP A 175 -1.29 -28.10 8.19
CA ASP A 175 -1.48 -27.50 9.52
C ASP A 175 -2.96 -27.32 9.80
N ASP A 176 -3.39 -27.65 11.03
CA ASP A 176 -4.76 -27.36 11.45
C ASP A 176 -4.90 -25.84 11.73
N TRP A 177 -5.67 -25.14 10.89
CA TRP A 177 -5.93 -23.73 11.05
C TRP A 177 -6.59 -23.37 12.41
N ARG A 178 -7.26 -24.33 13.06
CA ARG A 178 -7.85 -24.15 14.40
C ARG A 178 -6.81 -23.96 15.48
N SER A 179 -5.56 -24.37 15.22
CA SER A 179 -4.42 -24.14 16.11
C SER A 179 -3.91 -22.72 16.11
N TYR A 180 -4.47 -21.85 15.24
CA TYR A 180 -4.11 -20.45 15.10
C TYR A 180 -5.31 -19.53 15.47
N PRO A 181 -5.70 -19.45 16.76
CA PRO A 181 -6.74 -18.52 17.17
C PRO A 181 -6.27 -17.08 16.99
N ARG A 182 -7.20 -16.15 17.00
CA ARG A 182 -6.86 -14.71 17.07
C ARG A 182 -6.09 -14.44 18.36
N ALA A 183 -4.92 -13.84 18.22
CA ALA A 183 -4.11 -13.41 19.34
C ALA A 183 -4.67 -12.12 19.97
N SER A 184 -4.24 -11.76 21.16
CA SER A 184 -4.54 -10.46 21.74
C SER A 184 -4.00 -9.33 20.86
N PHE A 185 -4.60 -8.15 20.95
CA PHE A 185 -4.11 -6.96 20.23
C PHE A 185 -2.66 -6.65 20.60
N ASP A 186 -2.33 -6.69 21.89
CA ASP A 186 -0.99 -6.39 22.38
C ASP A 186 0.04 -7.44 21.91
N ASP A 187 -0.30 -8.74 21.86
CA ASP A 187 0.58 -9.76 21.28
C ASP A 187 0.85 -9.50 19.79
N CYS A 188 -0.17 -9.09 19.04
CA CYS A 188 0.01 -8.70 17.65
C CYS A 188 0.91 -7.48 17.49
N VAL A 189 0.75 -6.46 18.33
CA VAL A 189 1.64 -5.29 18.35
C VAL A 189 3.08 -5.72 18.64
N ASN A 190 3.29 -6.55 19.68
CA ASN A 190 4.61 -7.03 20.07
C ASN A 190 5.29 -7.85 18.94
N GLN A 191 4.53 -8.69 18.23
CA GLN A 191 5.04 -9.44 17.08
C GLN A 191 5.48 -8.50 15.94
N ILE A 192 4.68 -7.47 15.63
CA ILE A 192 5.02 -6.48 14.62
C ILE A 192 6.28 -5.71 15.01
N LEU A 193 6.37 -5.28 16.27
CA LEU A 193 7.55 -4.54 16.77
C LEU A 193 8.81 -5.39 16.73
N SER A 194 8.73 -6.67 17.09
CA SER A 194 9.85 -7.61 17.00
C SER A 194 10.37 -7.77 15.58
N ASP A 195 9.48 -7.90 14.60
CA ASP A 195 9.87 -7.98 13.18
C ASP A 195 10.50 -6.66 12.70
N LEU A 196 9.96 -5.51 13.15
CA LEU A 196 10.51 -4.20 12.80
C LEU A 196 11.88 -3.95 13.42
N ASP A 197 12.14 -4.43 14.64
CA ASP A 197 13.45 -4.29 15.27
C ASP A 197 14.54 -5.04 14.48
N ILE A 198 14.23 -6.24 13.94
CA ILE A 198 15.12 -6.96 13.03
C ILE A 198 15.34 -6.18 11.73
N ALA A 199 14.26 -5.66 11.16
CA ALA A 199 14.33 -4.87 9.94
C ALA A 199 15.17 -3.58 10.11
N ILE A 200 14.94 -2.84 11.20
CA ILE A 200 15.67 -1.61 11.52
C ILE A 200 17.18 -1.88 11.72
N ALA A 201 17.53 -3.01 12.34
CA ALA A 201 18.91 -3.39 12.54
C ALA A 201 19.65 -3.74 11.24
N GLY A 202 19.00 -4.45 10.32
CA GLY A 202 19.65 -5.02 9.11
C GLY A 202 19.47 -4.20 7.83
N LEU A 203 18.57 -3.20 7.79
CA LEU A 203 18.32 -2.39 6.61
C LEU A 203 19.23 -1.14 6.55
N PRO A 204 19.64 -0.69 5.35
CA PRO A 204 20.29 0.61 5.18
C PRO A 204 19.29 1.75 5.42
N ASP A 205 19.80 2.93 5.81
CA ASP A 205 18.97 4.15 5.95
C ASP A 205 18.27 4.51 4.64
N VAL A 206 19.04 4.45 3.55
CA VAL A 206 18.56 4.64 2.17
C VAL A 206 19.40 3.73 1.26
N TYR A 207 18.83 3.33 0.14
CA TYR A 207 19.57 2.67 -0.93
C TYR A 207 20.21 3.74 -1.81
N ALA A 208 21.55 3.76 -1.86
CA ALA A 208 22.32 4.71 -2.64
C ALA A 208 23.66 4.09 -3.07
N ASP A 209 24.17 4.52 -4.20
CA ASP A 209 25.49 4.10 -4.63
C ASP A 209 26.56 4.65 -3.71
N ALA A 210 27.58 3.85 -3.42
CA ALA A 210 28.71 4.27 -2.60
C ALA A 210 29.50 5.40 -3.27
N PRO A 211 30.16 6.29 -2.50
CA PRO A 211 31.11 7.26 -3.04
C PRO A 211 32.19 6.61 -3.90
N ASN A 212 32.73 7.34 -4.86
CA ASN A 212 33.71 6.81 -5.83
C ASN A 212 35.06 6.40 -5.19
N ASP A 213 35.38 6.92 -4.05
CA ASP A 213 36.59 6.61 -3.26
C ASP A 213 36.41 5.40 -2.31
N ASN A 214 35.23 4.81 -2.27
CA ASN A 214 34.94 3.62 -1.47
C ASN A 214 35.64 2.39 -2.07
N THR A 215 36.51 1.73 -1.29
CA THR A 215 37.31 0.58 -1.73
C THR A 215 36.50 -0.65 -2.11
N ILE A 216 35.28 -0.78 -1.55
CA ILE A 216 34.34 -1.88 -1.84
C ILE A 216 33.12 -1.40 -2.66
N LYS A 217 33.23 -0.25 -3.35
CA LYS A 217 32.10 0.36 -4.06
C LYS A 217 31.36 -0.63 -4.96
N ALA A 218 32.09 -1.43 -5.74
CA ALA A 218 31.48 -2.37 -6.68
C ALA A 218 30.64 -3.45 -5.98
N ASP A 219 31.08 -3.91 -4.82
CA ASP A 219 30.37 -4.87 -4.00
C ASP A 219 29.20 -4.21 -3.27
N TYR A 220 29.42 -3.01 -2.71
CA TYR A 220 28.42 -2.24 -2.02
C TYR A 220 27.23 -1.88 -2.93
N ASP A 221 27.51 -1.34 -4.13
CA ASP A 221 26.48 -0.95 -5.08
C ASP A 221 25.63 -2.16 -5.55
N LYS A 222 26.21 -3.36 -5.54
CA LYS A 222 25.48 -4.59 -5.83
C LYS A 222 24.46 -4.92 -4.74
N VAL A 223 24.79 -4.66 -3.49
CA VAL A 223 23.94 -5.03 -2.33
C VAL A 223 23.02 -3.88 -1.94
N TYR A 224 23.52 -2.64 -1.87
CA TYR A 224 22.82 -1.49 -1.29
C TYR A 224 22.63 -0.31 -2.26
N GLY A 225 23.00 -0.48 -3.53
CA GLY A 225 22.99 0.60 -4.51
C GLY A 225 21.61 1.17 -4.82
N SER A 226 21.63 2.31 -5.53
CA SER A 226 20.44 3.11 -5.88
C SER A 226 19.37 2.36 -6.68
N ARG A 227 19.71 1.24 -7.32
CA ARG A 227 18.76 0.37 -8.03
C ARG A 227 17.69 -0.23 -7.12
N PHE A 228 17.88 -0.18 -5.78
CA PHE A 228 16.95 -0.71 -4.78
C PHE A 228 16.13 0.38 -4.07
N LEU A 229 16.14 1.62 -4.56
CA LEU A 229 15.47 2.79 -3.94
C LEU A 229 14.00 2.56 -3.55
N ASN A 230 13.29 1.70 -4.28
CA ASN A 230 11.88 1.42 -4.01
C ASN A 230 11.65 0.27 -3.01
N ARG A 231 12.72 -0.37 -2.53
CA ARG A 231 12.62 -1.40 -1.49
C ARG A 231 12.47 -0.77 -0.11
N ILE A 232 11.94 -1.54 0.82
CA ILE A 232 11.84 -1.12 2.21
C ILE A 232 13.25 -0.84 2.76
N ASN A 233 13.41 0.28 3.43
CA ASN A 233 14.65 0.72 4.05
C ASN A 233 14.43 0.94 5.56
N ARG A 234 15.49 1.25 6.31
CA ARG A 234 15.42 1.45 7.75
C ARG A 234 14.41 2.54 8.13
N ARG A 235 14.39 3.67 7.40
CA ARG A 235 13.46 4.77 7.68
C ARG A 235 12.01 4.37 7.48
N ALA A 236 11.73 3.54 6.46
CA ALA A 236 10.40 2.98 6.24
C ALA A 236 9.96 2.06 7.39
N ALA A 237 10.87 1.20 7.88
CA ALA A 237 10.59 0.35 9.04
C ALA A 237 10.33 1.17 10.31
N GLN A 238 11.11 2.24 10.56
CA GLN A 238 10.88 3.18 11.66
C GLN A 238 9.54 3.91 11.53
N MET A 239 9.17 4.35 10.32
CA MET A 239 7.86 4.96 10.05
C MET A 239 6.71 3.98 10.34
N ILE A 240 6.82 2.71 9.94
CA ILE A 240 5.82 1.69 10.25
C ILE A 240 5.74 1.50 11.77
N LYS A 241 6.87 1.44 12.49
CA LYS A 241 6.92 1.35 13.96
C LYS A 241 6.16 2.50 14.62
N ALA A 242 6.39 3.73 14.19
CA ALA A 242 5.67 4.90 14.70
C ALA A 242 4.15 4.80 14.48
N ARG A 243 3.72 4.32 13.30
CA ARG A 243 2.30 4.12 12.98
C ARG A 243 1.65 3.02 13.80
N VAL A 244 2.36 1.91 14.04
CA VAL A 244 1.89 0.80 14.91
C VAL A 244 1.68 1.29 16.34
N LEU A 245 2.67 2.01 16.89
CA LEU A 245 2.59 2.56 18.24
C LEU A 245 1.48 3.61 18.37
N LEU A 246 1.30 4.46 17.35
CA LEU A 246 0.20 5.43 17.33
C LEU A 246 -1.17 4.74 17.29
N LEU A 247 -1.32 3.66 16.51
CA LEU A 247 -2.54 2.86 16.51
C LEU A 247 -2.80 2.27 17.90
N ALA A 248 -1.77 1.71 18.54
CA ALA A 248 -1.88 1.11 19.89
C ALA A 248 -2.20 2.15 20.99
N ALA A 249 -1.81 3.41 20.79
CA ALA A 249 -2.11 4.51 21.70
C ALA A 249 -3.52 5.10 21.48
N SER A 250 -4.13 4.87 20.30
CA SER A 250 -5.43 5.49 19.95
C SER A 250 -6.57 5.03 20.87
N PRO A 251 -7.59 5.87 21.10
CA PRO A 251 -8.66 5.58 22.08
C PRO A 251 -9.40 4.26 21.85
N ALA A 252 -9.51 3.81 20.60
CA ALA A 252 -10.17 2.53 20.28
C ALA A 252 -9.40 1.31 20.84
N PHE A 253 -8.09 1.41 21.01
CA PHE A 253 -7.19 0.33 21.43
C PHE A 253 -6.47 0.65 22.76
N ASN A 254 -6.75 1.81 23.33
CA ASN A 254 -6.22 2.28 24.62
C ASN A 254 -7.32 2.91 25.47
N PRO A 255 -8.37 2.15 25.84
CA PRO A 255 -9.52 2.69 26.56
C PRO A 255 -9.17 3.21 27.96
N ALA A 256 -8.11 2.71 28.57
CA ALA A 256 -7.61 3.20 29.85
C ALA A 256 -6.81 4.51 29.73
N ASN A 257 -6.59 5.01 28.51
CA ASN A 257 -5.75 6.17 28.20
C ASN A 257 -4.36 6.09 28.85
N ASP A 258 -3.70 4.93 28.70
CA ASP A 258 -2.33 4.74 29.15
C ASP A 258 -1.40 5.72 28.41
N LEU A 259 -0.86 6.69 29.16
CA LEU A 259 0.00 7.73 28.63
C LEU A 259 1.34 7.20 28.13
N SER A 260 1.81 6.05 28.63
CA SER A 260 3.06 5.44 28.16
C SER A 260 2.98 5.01 26.68
N LYS A 261 1.81 4.58 26.21
CA LYS A 261 1.57 4.26 24.78
C LYS A 261 1.67 5.52 23.90
N TRP A 262 1.15 6.66 24.39
CA TRP A 262 1.28 7.94 23.68
C TRP A 262 2.72 8.43 23.64
N GLU A 263 3.45 8.28 24.74
CA GLU A 263 4.88 8.65 24.82
C GLU A 263 5.70 7.79 23.85
N ALA A 264 5.48 6.47 23.82
CA ALA A 264 6.15 5.57 22.89
C ALA A 264 5.89 5.95 21.42
N ALA A 265 4.65 6.28 21.08
CA ALA A 265 4.28 6.73 19.73
C ALA A 265 4.94 8.06 19.36
N ALA A 266 4.97 9.03 20.30
CA ALA A 266 5.60 10.34 20.09
C ALA A 266 7.12 10.21 19.90
N ASN A 267 7.77 9.38 20.73
CA ASN A 267 9.21 9.13 20.62
C ASN A 267 9.58 8.47 19.29
N ALA A 268 8.81 7.45 18.85
CA ALA A 268 9.03 6.81 17.56
C ALA A 268 8.81 7.77 16.38
N ALA A 269 7.81 8.64 16.43
CA ALA A 269 7.59 9.65 15.43
C ALA A 269 8.73 10.71 15.40
N ALA A 270 9.20 11.14 16.56
CA ALA A 270 10.33 12.05 16.69
C ALA A 270 11.62 11.45 16.11
N GLU A 271 11.86 10.15 16.33
CA GLU A 271 12.99 9.44 15.73
C GLU A 271 12.95 9.52 14.20
N VAL A 272 11.79 9.23 13.56
CA VAL A 272 11.64 9.35 12.09
C VAL A 272 11.94 10.76 11.62
N ILE A 273 11.45 11.79 12.31
CA ILE A 273 11.71 13.19 11.95
C ILE A 273 13.21 13.48 12.04
N ASN A 274 13.87 13.05 13.13
CA ASN A 274 15.28 13.33 13.38
C ASN A 274 16.20 12.65 12.36
N VAL A 275 15.97 11.37 12.03
CA VAL A 275 16.76 10.65 11.00
C VAL A 275 16.59 11.27 9.61
N ASN A 276 15.50 11.97 9.36
CA ASN A 276 15.26 12.70 8.11
C ASN A 276 15.76 14.16 8.14
N GLY A 277 16.60 14.53 9.12
CA GLY A 277 17.22 15.85 9.21
C GLY A 277 16.46 16.87 10.08
N GLY A 278 15.48 16.42 10.84
CA GLY A 278 14.69 17.23 11.75
C GLY A 278 13.63 18.10 11.05
N LEU A 279 12.95 18.94 11.82
CA LEU A 279 11.87 19.79 11.29
C LEU A 279 12.32 20.76 10.20
N ASN A 280 13.59 21.17 10.23
CA ASN A 280 14.14 22.12 9.25
C ASN A 280 14.38 21.50 7.87
N SER A 281 14.42 20.18 7.76
CA SER A 281 14.60 19.47 6.49
C SER A 281 13.30 19.32 5.72
N LEU A 282 12.16 19.59 6.34
CA LEU A 282 10.87 19.49 5.68
C LEU A 282 10.76 20.51 4.54
N VAL A 283 10.39 20.02 3.36
CA VAL A 283 10.35 20.88 2.16
C VAL A 283 9.26 21.93 2.24
N ASN A 284 9.50 23.11 1.66
CA ASN A 284 8.55 24.23 1.69
C ASN A 284 7.27 23.95 0.89
N ASN A 285 7.36 23.18 -0.21
CA ASN A 285 6.20 22.81 -1.03
C ASN A 285 5.74 21.38 -0.77
N ARG A 286 5.08 21.16 0.36
CA ARG A 286 4.50 19.85 0.73
C ARG A 286 3.15 19.60 0.05
N LEU A 287 2.50 20.63 -0.45
CA LEU A 287 1.12 20.53 -0.96
C LEU A 287 1.02 19.67 -2.22
N GLU A 288 2.11 19.56 -2.98
CA GLU A 288 2.17 18.82 -4.23
C GLU A 288 3.33 17.82 -4.25
N TYR A 289 3.66 17.20 -3.08
CA TYR A 289 4.75 16.23 -2.92
C TYR A 289 4.66 15.09 -3.95
N TYR A 290 3.46 14.70 -4.35
CA TYR A 290 3.16 13.64 -5.30
C TYR A 290 3.54 13.98 -6.76
N LEU A 291 3.97 15.19 -7.05
CA LEU A 291 4.48 15.60 -8.38
C LEU A 291 6.00 15.49 -8.51
N ASN A 292 6.72 15.28 -7.41
CA ASN A 292 8.18 15.20 -7.40
C ASN A 292 8.65 13.90 -6.72
N GLU A 293 9.09 12.95 -7.50
CA GLU A 293 9.59 11.66 -7.03
C GLU A 293 10.80 11.75 -6.10
N ASN A 294 11.56 12.83 -6.18
CA ASN A 294 12.73 13.10 -5.36
C ASN A 294 12.44 14.02 -4.17
N ASN A 295 11.15 14.18 -3.82
CA ASN A 295 10.78 14.96 -2.64
C ASN A 295 11.32 14.29 -1.37
N ALA A 296 12.07 15.04 -0.56
CA ALA A 296 12.74 14.54 0.65
C ALA A 296 11.74 14.06 1.75
N ASP A 297 10.47 14.50 1.69
CA ASP A 297 9.42 14.03 2.61
C ASP A 297 8.93 12.61 2.27
N ILE A 298 9.34 12.04 1.13
CA ILE A 298 8.96 10.69 0.72
C ILE A 298 9.96 9.69 1.31
N ILE A 299 9.53 8.92 2.28
CA ILE A 299 10.35 7.91 2.97
C ILE A 299 10.38 6.59 2.20
N TRP A 300 9.22 6.16 1.71
CA TRP A 300 9.07 4.93 0.96
C TRP A 300 8.02 5.08 -0.14
N ARG A 301 8.33 4.56 -1.31
CA ARG A 301 7.44 4.62 -2.47
C ARG A 301 7.41 3.30 -3.21
N LYS A 302 6.29 3.03 -3.85
CA LYS A 302 6.14 1.97 -4.84
C LYS A 302 6.62 2.49 -6.20
N ASP A 303 7.19 1.61 -7.00
CA ASP A 303 7.55 1.91 -8.37
C ASP A 303 6.33 2.37 -9.19
N TYR A 304 6.58 3.17 -10.21
CA TYR A 304 5.56 3.84 -10.97
C TYR A 304 5.75 3.65 -12.47
N THR A 305 4.65 3.79 -13.18
CA THR A 305 4.62 3.75 -14.64
C THR A 305 4.06 5.04 -15.20
N ASN A 306 4.39 5.37 -16.46
CA ASN A 306 3.69 6.42 -17.17
C ASN A 306 2.23 6.02 -17.33
N SER A 307 1.33 6.86 -16.84
CA SER A 307 -0.10 6.60 -16.82
C SER A 307 -0.88 7.91 -17.01
N ARG A 308 -2.14 7.79 -17.33
CA ARG A 308 -3.15 8.84 -17.30
C ARG A 308 -4.44 8.35 -16.63
N ASN A 309 -4.40 7.18 -16.02
CA ASN A 309 -5.60 6.54 -15.46
C ASN A 309 -6.21 7.38 -14.34
N LEU A 310 -5.37 7.94 -13.48
CA LEU A 310 -5.82 8.79 -12.38
C LEU A 310 -6.59 10.02 -12.88
N GLU A 311 -6.08 10.69 -13.91
CA GLU A 311 -6.73 11.87 -14.53
C GLU A 311 -7.95 11.45 -15.34
N THR A 312 -7.92 10.31 -16.01
CA THR A 312 -9.10 9.75 -16.71
C THR A 312 -10.24 9.52 -15.72
N ASP A 313 -9.93 9.01 -14.55
CA ASP A 313 -10.93 8.74 -13.52
C ASP A 313 -11.42 10.02 -12.82
N HIS A 314 -10.61 11.07 -12.69
CA HIS A 314 -10.93 12.16 -11.77
C HIS A 314 -11.01 13.55 -12.36
N PHE A 315 -10.46 13.81 -13.55
CA PHE A 315 -10.68 15.12 -14.20
C PHE A 315 -12.17 15.34 -14.48
N PRO A 316 -12.63 16.63 -14.47
CA PRO A 316 -13.97 16.99 -14.91
C PRO A 316 -14.25 16.59 -16.37
N PRO A 317 -15.52 16.40 -16.75
CA PRO A 317 -15.93 16.08 -18.15
C PRO A 317 -15.45 17.05 -19.21
N SER A 318 -15.29 18.34 -18.88
CA SER A 318 -14.72 19.34 -19.80
C SER A 318 -13.28 19.03 -20.19
N LEU A 319 -12.55 18.30 -19.34
CA LEU A 319 -11.18 17.84 -19.54
C LEU A 319 -11.10 16.35 -19.92
N TYR A 320 -12.21 15.74 -20.36
CA TYR A 320 -12.34 14.37 -20.80
C TYR A 320 -12.13 13.31 -19.69
N GLY A 321 -12.27 13.69 -18.42
CA GLY A 321 -12.28 12.77 -17.28
C GLY A 321 -13.70 12.32 -16.91
N THR A 322 -13.78 11.40 -15.96
CA THR A 322 -15.04 10.81 -15.46
C THR A 322 -15.43 11.29 -14.07
N GLY A 323 -14.65 12.17 -13.44
CA GLY A 323 -14.99 12.86 -12.19
C GLY A 323 -15.37 11.94 -11.03
N ARG A 324 -14.69 10.79 -10.84
CA ARG A 324 -15.07 9.73 -9.89
C ARG A 324 -15.15 10.17 -8.44
N MET A 325 -14.20 10.99 -7.97
CA MET A 325 -14.14 11.48 -6.61
C MET A 325 -14.75 12.86 -6.51
N ASN A 326 -15.80 13.00 -5.71
CA ASN A 326 -16.51 14.23 -5.50
C ASN A 326 -16.42 14.65 -4.03
N PRO A 327 -15.56 15.61 -3.68
CA PRO A 327 -15.51 16.20 -2.34
C PRO A 327 -16.88 16.71 -1.90
N THR A 328 -17.20 16.55 -0.62
CA THR A 328 -18.46 17.07 -0.07
C THR A 328 -18.32 18.52 0.36
N GLN A 329 -19.44 19.17 0.63
CA GLN A 329 -19.45 20.51 1.24
C GLN A 329 -18.80 20.46 2.63
N ASN A 330 -18.99 19.37 3.41
CA ASN A 330 -18.38 19.22 4.72
C ASN A 330 -16.85 19.31 4.65
N LEU A 331 -16.23 18.59 3.69
CA LEU A 331 -14.80 18.69 3.48
C LEU A 331 -14.39 20.11 3.04
N VAL A 332 -15.11 20.74 2.15
CA VAL A 332 -14.83 22.12 1.69
C VAL A 332 -14.91 23.12 2.85
N ASP A 333 -15.88 22.97 3.73
CA ASP A 333 -16.07 23.84 4.90
C ASP A 333 -15.01 23.60 5.98
N ALA A 334 -14.46 22.38 6.07
CA ALA A 334 -13.39 22.05 7.01
C ALA A 334 -12.06 22.77 6.71
N PHE A 335 -11.84 23.23 5.47
CA PHE A 335 -10.70 24.10 5.20
C PHE A 335 -10.90 25.45 5.90
N PRO A 336 -9.98 25.93 6.74
CA PRO A 336 -10.14 27.20 7.43
C PRO A 336 -10.00 28.42 6.50
N ALA A 337 -10.23 29.59 7.03
CA ALA A 337 -9.81 30.86 6.40
C ALA A 337 -8.27 30.95 6.39
N SER A 338 -7.71 31.83 5.56
CA SER A 338 -6.27 32.02 5.39
C SER A 338 -5.54 32.46 6.67
N ASN A 339 -6.27 32.99 7.63
CA ASN A 339 -5.77 33.34 8.96
C ASN A 339 -5.81 32.19 9.98
N GLY A 340 -6.25 30.99 9.55
CA GLY A 340 -6.28 29.77 10.37
C GLY A 340 -7.57 29.55 11.17
N PHE A 341 -8.48 30.51 11.23
CA PHE A 341 -9.77 30.31 11.93
C PHE A 341 -10.74 29.47 11.09
N PRO A 342 -11.52 28.56 11.72
CA PRO A 342 -12.63 27.89 11.06
C PRO A 342 -13.58 28.92 10.41
N ILE A 343 -14.17 28.58 9.26
CA ILE A 343 -15.08 29.51 8.56
C ILE A 343 -16.33 29.86 9.37
N SER A 344 -16.71 29.05 10.35
CA SER A 344 -17.81 29.32 11.28
C SER A 344 -17.44 30.31 12.40
N ASP A 345 -16.15 30.61 12.58
CA ASP A 345 -15.68 31.57 13.59
C ASP A 345 -15.83 33.01 13.07
N ALA A 346 -16.31 33.91 13.91
CA ALA A 346 -16.47 35.32 13.58
C ALA A 346 -15.14 36.00 13.20
N LEU A 347 -14.01 35.53 13.70
CA LEU A 347 -12.67 36.04 13.42
C LEU A 347 -12.11 35.58 12.08
N SER A 348 -12.77 34.63 11.42
CA SER A 348 -12.32 34.05 10.14
C SER A 348 -12.35 35.10 9.00
N GLY A 349 -13.26 36.09 9.07
CA GLY A 349 -13.54 36.99 7.97
C GLY A 349 -14.19 36.33 6.75
N TYR A 350 -14.75 35.13 6.92
CA TYR A 350 -15.39 34.38 5.84
C TYR A 350 -16.57 35.12 5.24
N ASN A 351 -16.62 35.12 3.90
CA ASN A 351 -17.72 35.75 3.16
C ASN A 351 -18.49 34.71 2.34
N VAL A 352 -19.75 34.47 2.72
CA VAL A 352 -20.62 33.48 2.04
C VAL A 352 -20.85 33.80 0.55
N ASN A 353 -20.78 35.10 0.15
CA ASN A 353 -20.92 35.49 -1.25
C ASN A 353 -19.63 35.31 -2.07
N ALA A 354 -18.51 35.04 -1.41
CA ALA A 354 -17.22 34.74 -2.03
C ALA A 354 -16.55 33.55 -1.30
N PRO A 355 -17.17 32.35 -1.31
CA PRO A 355 -16.86 31.27 -0.39
C PRO A 355 -15.47 30.66 -0.55
N TYR A 356 -14.82 30.90 -1.67
CA TYR A 356 -13.49 30.35 -1.98
C TYR A 356 -12.37 31.39 -1.86
N THR A 357 -12.71 32.66 -1.51
CA THR A 357 -11.73 33.73 -1.34
C THR A 357 -11.17 33.72 0.09
N SER A 358 -9.89 34.04 0.23
CA SER A 358 -9.19 34.07 1.53
C SER A 358 -9.32 32.79 2.36
N ARG A 359 -9.25 31.64 1.69
CA ARG A 359 -9.27 30.33 2.32
C ARG A 359 -7.85 29.78 2.44
N ASP A 360 -7.69 28.74 3.24
CA ASP A 360 -6.47 27.96 3.31
C ASP A 360 -6.01 27.55 1.90
N PRO A 361 -4.72 27.70 1.55
CA PRO A 361 -4.23 27.41 0.20
C PRO A 361 -4.41 25.95 -0.22
N ARG A 362 -4.59 25.03 0.73
CA ARG A 362 -4.90 23.62 0.45
C ARG A 362 -6.23 23.45 -0.26
N LEU A 363 -7.20 24.33 -0.02
CA LEU A 363 -8.48 24.28 -0.74
C LEU A 363 -8.27 24.35 -2.25
N ASP A 364 -7.58 25.38 -2.74
CA ASP A 364 -7.32 25.54 -4.19
C ASP A 364 -6.40 24.46 -4.76
N LYS A 365 -5.50 23.91 -3.94
CA LYS A 365 -4.58 22.84 -4.36
C LYS A 365 -5.25 21.46 -4.47
N TYR A 366 -6.25 21.18 -3.64
CA TYR A 366 -6.80 19.83 -3.50
C TYR A 366 -8.22 19.67 -4.04
N ILE A 367 -8.98 20.77 -4.17
CA ILE A 367 -10.37 20.76 -4.57
C ILE A 367 -10.56 21.61 -5.83
N VAL A 368 -11.33 21.09 -6.77
CA VAL A 368 -11.88 21.86 -7.90
C VAL A 368 -13.28 22.31 -7.52
N TYR A 369 -13.50 23.61 -7.50
CA TYR A 369 -14.78 24.26 -7.21
C TYR A 369 -15.21 25.13 -8.39
N ASN A 370 -16.43 25.66 -8.35
CA ASN A 370 -16.95 26.53 -9.40
C ASN A 370 -16.07 27.80 -9.60
N GLY A 371 -15.61 28.03 -10.83
CA GLY A 371 -14.65 29.09 -11.16
C GLY A 371 -13.18 28.76 -10.88
N GLY A 372 -12.90 27.62 -10.22
CA GLY A 372 -11.54 27.13 -10.02
C GLY A 372 -10.89 26.66 -11.32
N LYS A 373 -9.55 26.56 -11.32
CA LYS A 373 -8.80 26.17 -12.52
C LYS A 373 -8.17 24.81 -12.37
N VAL A 374 -8.27 24.02 -13.45
CA VAL A 374 -7.45 22.83 -13.68
C VAL A 374 -6.71 23.05 -14.98
N LYS A 375 -5.38 22.95 -14.95
CA LYS A 375 -4.53 23.43 -16.05
C LYS A 375 -4.84 24.93 -16.32
N ASN A 376 -5.13 25.28 -17.59
CA ASN A 376 -5.55 26.62 -17.99
C ASN A 376 -7.07 26.75 -18.18
N THR A 377 -7.84 25.70 -17.81
CA THR A 377 -9.30 25.67 -18.02
C THR A 377 -10.01 26.06 -16.73
N THR A 378 -10.87 27.06 -16.81
CA THR A 378 -11.80 27.40 -15.72
C THR A 378 -12.95 26.42 -15.73
N ILE A 379 -13.17 25.74 -14.60
CA ILE A 379 -14.20 24.72 -14.45
C ILE A 379 -15.49 25.38 -13.98
N ASN A 380 -16.57 25.07 -14.68
CA ASN A 380 -17.89 25.62 -14.42
C ASN A 380 -18.81 24.47 -13.91
N THR A 381 -19.14 24.51 -12.62
CA THR A 381 -19.99 23.50 -11.97
C THR A 381 -21.41 23.99 -11.68
N ILE A 382 -21.81 25.15 -12.24
CA ILE A 382 -23.19 25.62 -12.13
C ILE A 382 -24.17 24.67 -12.84
N ASP A 383 -25.43 24.79 -12.48
CA ASP A 383 -26.49 24.03 -13.13
C ASP A 383 -26.51 24.30 -14.65
N GLY A 384 -26.69 23.25 -15.45
CA GLY A 384 -26.66 23.29 -16.90
C GLY A 384 -25.28 23.34 -17.56
N ALA A 385 -24.18 23.57 -16.81
CA ALA A 385 -22.83 23.49 -17.35
C ALA A 385 -22.33 22.06 -17.45
N LYS A 386 -21.44 21.77 -18.42
CA LYS A 386 -20.90 20.42 -18.67
C LYS A 386 -20.32 19.75 -17.43
N ASP A 387 -19.68 20.52 -16.54
CA ASP A 387 -19.08 20.05 -15.29
C ASP A 387 -20.04 20.19 -14.08
N GLY A 388 -21.30 20.57 -14.33
CA GLY A 388 -22.33 20.71 -13.30
C GLY A 388 -22.80 19.39 -12.70
N ILE A 389 -23.60 19.47 -11.64
CA ILE A 389 -24.09 18.31 -10.91
C ILE A 389 -24.94 17.42 -11.83
N ASN A 390 -24.54 16.15 -11.96
CA ASN A 390 -25.24 15.11 -12.72
C ASN A 390 -25.48 15.44 -14.22
N MET A 391 -24.75 16.38 -14.80
CA MET A 391 -24.98 16.83 -16.19
C MET A 391 -24.53 15.78 -17.23
N VAL A 392 -23.46 15.04 -16.97
CA VAL A 392 -23.00 13.95 -17.84
C VAL A 392 -23.12 12.64 -17.07
N ALA A 393 -23.95 11.72 -17.58
CA ALA A 393 -24.21 10.45 -16.92
C ALA A 393 -22.90 9.68 -16.63
N GLY A 394 -22.70 9.31 -15.37
CA GLY A 394 -21.53 8.57 -14.89
C GLY A 394 -20.21 9.32 -14.91
N SER A 395 -20.20 10.63 -15.22
CA SER A 395 -18.95 11.40 -15.33
C SER A 395 -18.99 12.76 -14.66
N SER A 396 -20.16 13.28 -14.29
CA SER A 396 -20.27 14.55 -13.59
C SER A 396 -20.26 14.39 -12.08
N THR A 397 -19.85 15.45 -11.40
CA THR A 397 -19.90 15.53 -9.95
C THR A 397 -21.30 15.32 -9.38
N ARG A 398 -21.38 14.78 -8.17
CA ARG A 398 -22.60 14.68 -7.34
C ARG A 398 -22.75 15.87 -6.38
N THR A 399 -21.69 16.67 -6.18
CA THR A 399 -21.59 17.67 -5.11
C THR A 399 -21.30 19.08 -5.62
N GLY A 400 -20.94 19.24 -6.88
CA GLY A 400 -20.43 20.49 -7.44
C GLY A 400 -18.90 20.66 -7.29
N TYR A 401 -18.23 19.67 -6.72
CA TYR A 401 -16.78 19.66 -6.52
C TYR A 401 -16.14 18.45 -7.21
N TYR A 402 -14.85 18.58 -7.58
CA TYR A 402 -14.03 17.49 -8.08
C TYR A 402 -12.72 17.43 -7.29
N MET A 403 -12.11 16.26 -7.24
CA MET A 403 -10.78 16.08 -6.67
C MET A 403 -9.73 16.74 -7.58
N LYS A 404 -8.74 17.41 -6.97
CA LYS A 404 -7.56 17.98 -7.63
C LYS A 404 -6.26 17.42 -7.07
N LYS A 405 -6.26 16.99 -5.81
CA LYS A 405 -5.12 16.34 -5.17
C LYS A 405 -4.71 15.08 -5.94
N HIS A 406 -3.42 14.79 -6.01
CA HIS A 406 -2.80 13.70 -6.75
C HIS A 406 -2.84 13.80 -8.28
N MET A 407 -3.54 14.80 -8.84
CA MET A 407 -3.65 14.97 -10.28
C MET A 407 -2.40 15.63 -10.87
N ASN A 408 -1.86 15.06 -11.94
CA ASN A 408 -0.79 15.69 -12.70
C ASN A 408 -1.37 16.53 -13.84
N GLN A 409 -1.25 17.84 -13.72
CA GLN A 409 -1.84 18.78 -14.70
C GLN A 409 -1.14 18.75 -16.09
N ASN A 410 0.00 18.06 -16.21
CA ASN A 410 0.66 17.84 -17.51
C ASN A 410 0.07 16.65 -18.29
N VAL A 411 -0.76 15.83 -17.67
CA VAL A 411 -1.51 14.77 -18.37
C VAL A 411 -2.51 15.42 -19.33
N ASN A 412 -2.63 14.88 -20.54
CA ASN A 412 -3.60 15.35 -21.53
C ASN A 412 -4.51 14.18 -21.97
N LEU A 413 -5.83 14.38 -21.84
CA LEU A 413 -6.85 13.40 -22.22
C LEU A 413 -7.56 13.78 -23.52
N THR A 414 -7.18 14.89 -24.18
CA THR A 414 -7.81 15.30 -25.44
C THR A 414 -7.64 14.21 -26.49
N PRO A 415 -8.72 13.72 -27.14
CA PRO A 415 -8.63 12.74 -28.22
C PRO A 415 -7.67 13.20 -29.32
N GLY A 416 -6.77 12.30 -29.75
CA GLY A 416 -5.74 12.59 -30.76
C GLY A 416 -4.50 13.30 -30.21
N ASN A 417 -4.49 13.72 -28.94
CA ASN A 417 -3.33 14.35 -28.30
C ASN A 417 -3.16 13.86 -26.84
N LEU A 418 -3.10 12.55 -26.65
CA LEU A 418 -3.01 11.93 -25.33
C LEU A 418 -1.57 11.99 -24.80
N ILE A 419 -1.40 12.51 -23.57
CA ILE A 419 -0.12 12.60 -22.88
C ILE A 419 -0.24 11.90 -21.53
N SER A 420 0.59 10.87 -21.30
CA SER A 420 0.77 10.21 -20.01
C SER A 420 1.91 10.85 -19.23
N GLN A 421 1.82 10.81 -17.91
CA GLN A 421 2.87 11.26 -17.01
C GLN A 421 3.23 10.15 -16.03
N ARG A 422 4.41 10.28 -15.42
CA ARG A 422 4.83 9.40 -14.34
C ARG A 422 4.02 9.71 -13.09
N HIS A 423 3.53 8.66 -12.46
CA HIS A 423 2.92 8.70 -11.14
C HIS A 423 3.69 7.78 -10.21
N PHE A 424 3.94 8.21 -9.02
CA PHE A 424 4.47 7.36 -7.97
C PHE A 424 3.50 7.35 -6.80
N GLN A 425 3.60 6.30 -5.99
CA GLN A 425 2.74 6.11 -4.84
C GLN A 425 3.61 6.00 -3.60
N THR A 426 3.31 6.84 -2.61
CA THR A 426 3.90 6.74 -1.27
C THR A 426 3.21 5.64 -0.47
N LEU A 427 3.93 4.91 0.35
CA LEU A 427 3.44 3.79 1.16
C LEU A 427 3.35 4.13 2.64
#